data_74e8b27bccd6a9b5a56359adf37b035e
#
_entry.id   74e8b27bccd6a9b5a56359adf37b035e
#
_cell.length_a   1.000
_cell.length_b   1.000
_cell.length_c   1.000
_cell.angle_alpha   90.00
_cell.angle_beta   90.00
_cell.angle_gamma   90.00
#
_symmetry.space_group_name_H-M   'P 1'
#
loop_
_entity.id
_entity.type
_entity.pdbx_description
1 polymer ?
#
loop_
_entity_poly.entity_id
_entity_poly.type
_entity_poly.pdbx_seq_one_letter_code
_entity_poly.pdbx_strand_id
1 'polypeptide(L)'
;MDKLWSLYRLLMFPVLLVMIFQEAENWFALFFCINLFTDVLDGFIARRFNQQSEIGIMLDSWADFGSYLLAIIGMVHFHPEVHERYPVWLGAFLFLYFLQLGISKWRHGLWIAGWHAYSTKVAGYAQAFFFAALFVLGLIDWLFITAIILGVLTELELIALNFVCDRPVKNVKGIYWYLKQKGN
;
A
#
# COMPACT_ATOMS: atom_id res chain seq x y z
N MET A 1 -13.17 -17.59 5.51
CA MET A 1 -12.91 -16.56 6.55
C MET A 1 -12.36 -15.28 5.93
N ASP A 2 -11.55 -15.37 4.87
CA ASP A 2 -10.92 -14.21 4.20
C ASP A 2 -11.90 -13.10 3.78
N LYS A 3 -13.09 -13.48 3.27
CA LYS A 3 -14.13 -12.52 2.85
C LYS A 3 -14.69 -11.66 3.99
N LEU A 4 -14.71 -12.20 5.22
CA LEU A 4 -15.26 -11.50 6.38
C LEU A 4 -14.35 -10.36 6.84
N TRP A 5 -13.04 -10.57 6.85
CA TRP A 5 -12.06 -9.56 7.25
C TRP A 5 -11.94 -8.44 6.22
N SER A 6 -11.87 -8.80 4.92
CA SER A 6 -11.87 -7.79 3.85
C SER A 6 -13.18 -7.00 3.82
N LEU A 7 -14.34 -7.65 4.08
CA LEU A 7 -15.63 -6.97 4.19
C LEU A 7 -15.67 -6.04 5.40
N TYR A 8 -15.14 -6.46 6.56
CA TYR A 8 -15.03 -5.61 7.74
C TYR A 8 -14.22 -4.35 7.42
N ARG A 9 -13.05 -4.48 6.76
CA ARG A 9 -12.23 -3.33 6.36
C ARG A 9 -12.97 -2.38 5.41
N LEU A 10 -13.71 -2.90 4.45
CA LEU A 10 -14.55 -2.10 3.57
C LEU A 10 -15.67 -1.36 4.31
N LEU A 11 -16.30 -2.00 5.31
CA LEU A 11 -17.33 -1.37 6.16
C LEU A 11 -16.73 -0.33 7.09
N MET A 12 -15.48 -0.50 7.53
CA MET A 12 -14.78 0.50 8.35
C MET A 12 -14.35 1.74 7.56
N PHE A 13 -14.28 1.66 6.22
CA PHE A 13 -13.93 2.80 5.38
C PHE A 13 -14.82 4.04 5.64
N PRO A 14 -16.15 3.98 5.51
CA PRO A 14 -17.01 5.14 5.79
C PRO A 14 -16.94 5.59 7.26
N VAL A 15 -16.74 4.67 8.20
CA VAL A 15 -16.62 5.01 9.63
C VAL A 15 -15.37 5.85 9.88
N LEU A 16 -14.23 5.41 9.36
CA LEU A 16 -12.97 6.15 9.47
C LEU A 16 -13.03 7.50 8.75
N LEU A 17 -13.71 7.55 7.60
CA LEU A 17 -13.91 8.80 6.89
C LEU A 17 -14.74 9.81 7.70
N VAL A 18 -15.81 9.35 8.35
CA VAL A 18 -16.62 10.19 9.25
C VAL A 18 -15.79 10.69 10.42
N MET A 19 -14.90 9.87 10.99
CA MET A 19 -14.01 10.29 12.07
C MET A 19 -13.04 11.40 11.64
N ILE A 20 -12.56 11.38 10.39
CA ILE A 20 -11.75 12.47 9.85
C ILE A 20 -12.56 13.77 9.81
N PHE A 21 -13.81 13.73 9.30
CA PHE A 21 -14.67 14.92 9.25
C PHE A 21 -15.11 15.44 10.62
N GLN A 22 -15.13 14.58 11.64
CA GLN A 22 -15.45 14.95 13.01
C GLN A 22 -14.21 15.39 13.83
N GLU A 23 -13.04 15.48 13.20
CA GLU A 23 -11.77 15.82 13.86
C GLU A 23 -11.42 14.87 15.02
N ALA A 24 -11.90 13.62 14.95
CA ALA A 24 -11.76 12.63 16.03
C ALA A 24 -10.47 11.81 15.85
N GLU A 25 -9.31 12.48 15.87
CA GLU A 25 -7.99 11.89 15.57
C GLU A 25 -7.67 10.65 16.41
N ASN A 26 -7.89 10.69 17.73
CA ASN A 26 -7.59 9.56 18.62
C ASN A 26 -8.40 8.30 18.26
N TRP A 27 -9.69 8.48 17.94
CA TRP A 27 -10.54 7.38 17.50
C TRP A 27 -10.15 6.88 16.12
N PHE A 28 -9.84 7.79 15.20
CA PHE A 28 -9.30 7.43 13.89
C PHE A 28 -8.02 6.60 14.02
N ALA A 29 -7.05 7.06 14.82
CA ALA A 29 -5.79 6.35 15.07
C ALA A 29 -6.04 4.94 15.60
N LEU A 30 -6.90 4.80 16.62
CA LEU A 30 -7.24 3.52 17.22
C LEU A 30 -7.82 2.54 16.20
N PHE A 31 -8.88 2.95 15.50
CA PHE A 31 -9.56 2.07 14.53
C PHE A 31 -8.73 1.82 13.29
N PHE A 32 -7.92 2.79 12.87
CA PHE A 32 -6.96 2.60 11.79
C PHE A 32 -5.88 1.56 12.14
N CYS A 33 -5.31 1.61 13.34
CA CYS A 33 -4.36 0.60 13.82
C CYS A 33 -5.00 -0.79 13.92
N ILE A 34 -6.24 -0.88 14.41
CA ILE A 34 -6.99 -2.15 14.42
C ILE A 34 -7.17 -2.66 12.99
N ASN A 35 -7.50 -1.79 12.04
CA ASN A 35 -7.67 -2.14 10.64
C ASN A 35 -6.37 -2.69 10.02
N LEU A 36 -5.23 -2.04 10.27
CA LEU A 36 -3.92 -2.53 9.85
C LEU A 36 -3.56 -3.88 10.49
N PHE A 37 -3.85 -4.04 11.78
CA PHE A 37 -3.57 -5.28 12.48
C PHE A 37 -4.41 -6.45 11.96
N THR A 38 -5.69 -6.22 11.69
CA THR A 38 -6.59 -7.23 11.10
C THR A 38 -6.13 -7.64 9.70
N ASP A 39 -5.59 -6.72 8.90
CA ASP A 39 -5.00 -7.00 7.59
C ASP A 39 -3.80 -7.95 7.67
N VAL A 40 -2.87 -7.66 8.58
CA VAL A 40 -1.69 -8.53 8.80
C VAL A 40 -2.12 -9.93 9.25
N LEU A 41 -3.10 -10.02 10.16
CA LEU A 41 -3.63 -11.30 10.65
C LEU A 41 -4.32 -12.10 9.55
N ASP A 42 -5.14 -11.44 8.74
CA ASP A 42 -5.86 -12.10 7.64
C ASP A 42 -4.89 -12.65 6.60
N GLY A 43 -3.92 -11.84 6.17
CA GLY A 43 -2.87 -12.28 5.26
C GLY A 43 -2.02 -13.45 5.83
N PHE A 44 -1.81 -13.51 7.14
CA PHE A 44 -1.11 -14.63 7.78
C PHE A 44 -1.98 -15.90 7.79
N ILE A 45 -3.25 -15.79 8.18
CA ILE A 45 -4.21 -16.90 8.25
C ILE A 45 -4.48 -17.47 6.86
N ALA A 46 -4.76 -16.60 5.87
CA ALA A 46 -5.04 -17.01 4.50
C ALA A 46 -3.90 -17.84 3.88
N ARG A 47 -2.64 -17.42 4.11
CA ARG A 47 -1.45 -18.15 3.67
C ARG A 47 -1.29 -19.50 4.37
N ARG A 48 -1.57 -19.57 5.67
CA ARG A 48 -1.39 -20.80 6.47
C ARG A 48 -2.42 -21.88 6.13
N PHE A 49 -3.63 -21.48 5.76
CA PHE A 49 -4.75 -22.40 5.52
C PHE A 49 -5.09 -22.63 4.05
N ASN A 50 -4.32 -22.07 3.10
CA ASN A 50 -4.56 -22.17 1.64
C ASN A 50 -6.01 -21.84 1.21
N GLN A 51 -6.68 -20.92 1.90
CA GLN A 51 -8.08 -20.53 1.67
C GLN A 51 -8.20 -19.27 0.81
N GLN A 52 -7.48 -19.18 -0.30
CA GLN A 52 -7.54 -18.02 -1.20
C GLN A 52 -8.63 -18.25 -2.26
N SER A 53 -9.68 -17.42 -2.26
CA SER A 53 -10.68 -17.36 -3.33
C SER A 53 -10.42 -16.16 -4.24
N GLU A 54 -10.74 -16.26 -5.54
CA GLU A 54 -10.56 -15.14 -6.49
C GLU A 54 -11.32 -13.87 -6.05
N ILE A 55 -12.54 -14.03 -5.52
CA ILE A 55 -13.33 -12.92 -4.97
C ILE A 55 -12.68 -12.35 -3.71
N GLY A 56 -12.10 -13.20 -2.85
CA GLY A 56 -11.38 -12.77 -1.66
C GLY A 56 -10.17 -11.90 -2.01
N ILE A 57 -9.37 -12.31 -2.99
CA ILE A 57 -8.20 -11.54 -3.46
C ILE A 57 -8.61 -10.17 -4.02
N MET A 58 -9.74 -10.11 -4.75
CA MET A 58 -10.24 -8.84 -5.29
C MET A 58 -10.74 -7.91 -4.17
N LEU A 59 -11.51 -8.43 -3.21
CA LEU A 59 -11.99 -7.66 -2.05
C LEU A 59 -10.83 -7.16 -1.19
N ASP A 60 -9.81 -7.97 -1.00
CA ASP A 60 -8.59 -7.63 -0.27
C ASP A 60 -7.85 -6.45 -0.95
N SER A 61 -7.65 -6.52 -2.26
CA SER A 61 -7.03 -5.43 -3.02
C SER A 61 -7.82 -4.12 -2.93
N TRP A 62 -9.17 -4.16 -2.92
CA TRP A 62 -9.99 -2.97 -2.72
C TRP A 62 -9.91 -2.44 -1.28
N ALA A 63 -9.87 -3.33 -0.29
CA ALA A 63 -9.73 -2.96 1.11
C ALA A 63 -8.35 -2.33 1.39
N ASP A 64 -7.28 -2.87 0.80
CA ASP A 64 -5.93 -2.32 0.89
C ASP A 64 -5.85 -0.92 0.27
N PHE A 65 -6.40 -0.77 -0.94
CA PHE A 65 -6.48 0.54 -1.61
C PHE A 65 -7.27 1.56 -0.78
N GLY A 66 -8.42 1.15 -0.21
CA GLY A 66 -9.24 2.00 0.66
C GLY A 66 -8.50 2.40 1.93
N SER A 67 -7.81 1.46 2.58
CA SER A 67 -7.01 1.74 3.78
C SER A 67 -5.86 2.70 3.50
N TYR A 68 -5.19 2.55 2.35
CA TYR A 68 -4.13 3.45 1.92
C TYR A 68 -4.64 4.86 1.61
N LEU A 69 -5.80 4.95 0.94
CA LEU A 69 -6.45 6.24 0.67
C LEU A 69 -6.84 6.95 1.96
N LEU A 70 -7.42 6.24 2.93
CA LEU A 70 -7.76 6.79 4.25
C LEU A 70 -6.52 7.28 5.01
N ALA A 71 -5.41 6.53 4.94
CA ALA A 71 -4.15 6.93 5.55
C ALA A 71 -3.64 8.26 4.97
N ILE A 72 -3.71 8.42 3.64
CA ILE A 72 -3.32 9.68 2.98
C ILE A 72 -4.26 10.83 3.37
N ILE A 73 -5.58 10.61 3.34
CA ILE A 73 -6.56 11.64 3.70
C ILE A 73 -6.38 12.04 5.18
N GLY A 74 -6.26 11.06 6.08
CA GLY A 74 -6.01 11.30 7.50
C GLY A 74 -4.68 12.03 7.75
N MET A 75 -3.61 11.66 7.05
CA MET A 75 -2.33 12.35 7.12
C MET A 75 -2.43 13.81 6.70
N VAL A 76 -3.09 14.09 5.58
CA VAL A 76 -3.24 15.48 5.09
C VAL A 76 -4.11 16.30 6.04
N HIS A 77 -5.11 15.67 6.67
CA HIS A 77 -6.06 16.36 7.54
C HIS A 77 -5.52 16.59 8.96
N PHE A 78 -4.99 15.55 9.60
CA PHE A 78 -4.51 15.61 11.00
C PHE A 78 -3.06 16.06 11.15
N HIS A 79 -2.23 15.80 10.12
CA HIS A 79 -0.79 16.02 10.14
C HIS A 79 -0.33 16.87 8.95
N PRO A 80 -0.83 18.11 8.79
CA PRO A 80 -0.46 18.98 7.68
C PRO A 80 1.05 19.26 7.61
N GLU A 81 1.75 19.17 8.74
CA GLU A 81 3.20 19.32 8.80
C GLU A 81 3.96 18.34 7.90
N VAL A 82 3.39 17.17 7.57
CA VAL A 82 4.04 16.20 6.70
C VAL A 82 4.12 16.72 5.26
N HIS A 83 3.03 17.22 4.72
CA HIS A 83 3.03 17.74 3.35
C HIS A 83 3.65 19.14 3.24
N GLU A 84 3.62 19.94 4.31
CA GLU A 84 4.30 21.23 4.37
C GLU A 84 5.83 21.06 4.43
N ARG A 85 6.30 20.07 5.20
CA ARG A 85 7.74 19.83 5.40
C ARG A 85 8.39 19.04 4.28
N TYR A 86 7.64 18.12 3.66
CA TYR A 86 8.16 17.18 2.67
C TYR A 86 7.41 17.17 1.33
N PRO A 87 7.02 18.34 0.75
CA PRO A 87 6.17 18.39 -0.45
C PRO A 87 6.84 17.73 -1.67
N VAL A 88 8.16 17.88 -1.81
CA VAL A 88 8.91 17.32 -2.94
C VAL A 88 8.93 15.78 -2.89
N TRP A 89 9.12 15.22 -1.70
CA TRP A 89 9.16 13.76 -1.53
C TRP A 89 7.80 13.11 -1.79
N LEU A 90 6.74 13.72 -1.26
CA LEU A 90 5.37 13.26 -1.51
C LEU A 90 4.99 13.42 -2.98
N GLY A 91 5.31 14.56 -3.59
CA GLY A 91 5.06 14.79 -5.01
C GLY A 91 5.81 13.82 -5.91
N ALA A 92 7.08 13.55 -5.62
CA ALA A 92 7.88 12.57 -6.36
C ALA A 92 7.31 11.15 -6.25
N PHE A 93 6.93 10.74 -5.04
CA PHE A 93 6.31 9.42 -4.83
C PHE A 93 4.99 9.28 -5.59
N LEU A 94 4.08 10.26 -5.46
CA LEU A 94 2.80 10.24 -6.16
C LEU A 94 2.98 10.28 -7.69
N PHE A 95 3.92 11.09 -8.18
CA PHE A 95 4.24 11.14 -9.61
C PHE A 95 4.70 9.77 -10.12
N LEU A 96 5.63 9.11 -9.43
CA LEU A 96 6.12 7.79 -9.81
C LEU A 96 5.02 6.73 -9.73
N TYR A 97 4.17 6.78 -8.70
CA TYR A 97 3.03 5.88 -8.55
C TYR A 97 2.06 5.99 -9.74
N PHE A 98 1.62 7.21 -10.09
CA PHE A 98 0.72 7.40 -11.24
C PHE A 98 1.41 7.09 -12.58
N LEU A 99 2.69 7.40 -12.71
CA LEU A 99 3.48 7.02 -13.88
C LEU A 99 3.53 5.50 -14.06
N GLN A 100 3.78 4.77 -12.97
CA GLN A 100 3.79 3.30 -12.97
C GLN A 100 2.43 2.74 -13.38
N LEU A 101 1.31 3.27 -12.83
CA LEU A 101 -0.04 2.86 -13.21
C LEU A 101 -0.31 3.14 -14.70
N GLY A 102 0.07 4.31 -15.20
CA GLY A 102 -0.08 4.68 -16.61
C GLY A 102 0.70 3.76 -17.55
N ILE A 103 1.96 3.44 -17.22
CA ILE A 103 2.80 2.50 -17.98
C ILE A 103 2.18 1.09 -17.95
N SER A 104 1.72 0.62 -16.79
CA SER A 104 1.06 -0.67 -16.64
C SER A 104 -0.20 -0.76 -17.51
N LYS A 105 -1.02 0.27 -17.51
CA LYS A 105 -2.23 0.34 -18.36
C LYS A 105 -1.89 0.35 -19.83
N TRP A 106 -0.90 1.16 -20.23
CA TRP A 106 -0.47 1.26 -21.62
C TRP A 106 0.10 -0.04 -22.16
N ARG A 107 0.97 -0.71 -21.37
CA ARG A 107 1.68 -1.91 -21.82
C ARG A 107 0.90 -3.21 -21.70
N HIS A 108 0.14 -3.35 -20.61
CA HIS A 108 -0.51 -4.60 -20.24
C HIS A 108 -2.05 -4.51 -20.26
N GLY A 109 -2.62 -3.33 -20.49
CA GLY A 109 -4.07 -3.12 -20.45
C GLY A 109 -4.66 -3.13 -19.04
N LEU A 110 -3.84 -3.26 -17.99
CA LEU A 110 -4.24 -3.38 -16.59
C LEU A 110 -3.78 -2.17 -15.80
N TRP A 111 -4.68 -1.54 -15.03
CA TRP A 111 -4.31 -0.45 -14.11
C TRP A 111 -3.38 -0.93 -12.98
N ILE A 112 -3.64 -2.14 -12.47
CA ILE A 112 -2.81 -2.78 -11.44
C ILE A 112 -2.34 -4.11 -12.03
N ALA A 113 -1.06 -4.20 -12.36
CA ALA A 113 -0.49 -5.38 -12.98
C ALA A 113 -0.26 -6.55 -12.00
N GLY A 114 -0.58 -6.37 -10.71
CA GLY A 114 -0.44 -7.41 -9.69
C GLY A 114 1.01 -7.86 -9.45
N TRP A 115 1.96 -6.97 -9.63
CA TRP A 115 3.35 -7.22 -9.30
C TRP A 115 3.52 -7.42 -7.78
N HIS A 116 3.73 -8.64 -7.34
CA HIS A 116 4.03 -8.94 -5.94
C HIS A 116 5.56 -9.13 -5.77
N ALA A 117 6.32 -8.06 -6.03
CA ALA A 117 7.75 -8.06 -5.76
C ALA A 117 8.04 -8.08 -4.25
N TYR A 118 9.22 -8.52 -3.83
CA TYR A 118 9.60 -8.42 -2.42
C TYR A 118 9.70 -6.96 -1.96
N SER A 119 10.14 -6.05 -2.84
CA SER A 119 10.18 -4.61 -2.57
C SER A 119 8.81 -4.04 -2.21
N THR A 120 7.74 -4.42 -2.93
CA THR A 120 6.37 -3.96 -2.62
C THR A 120 5.92 -4.38 -1.23
N LYS A 121 6.29 -5.57 -0.78
CA LYS A 121 5.95 -6.04 0.57
C LYS A 121 6.73 -5.26 1.64
N VAL A 122 8.03 -5.06 1.42
CA VAL A 122 8.88 -4.32 2.37
C VAL A 122 8.43 -2.85 2.47
N ALA A 123 8.20 -2.20 1.33
CA ALA A 123 7.70 -0.83 1.30
C ALA A 123 6.30 -0.72 1.95
N GLY A 124 5.39 -1.66 1.65
CA GLY A 124 4.05 -1.70 2.25
C GLY A 124 4.10 -1.81 3.78
N TYR A 125 4.92 -2.70 4.33
CA TYR A 125 5.09 -2.79 5.80
C TYR A 125 5.73 -1.54 6.40
N ALA A 126 6.72 -0.95 5.74
CA ALA A 126 7.34 0.29 6.22
C ALA A 126 6.35 1.47 6.22
N GLN A 127 5.53 1.59 5.17
CA GLN A 127 4.49 2.61 5.06
C GLN A 127 3.37 2.39 6.09
N ALA A 128 2.89 1.15 6.27
CA ALA A 128 1.90 0.82 7.28
C ALA A 128 2.40 1.17 8.69
N PHE A 129 3.66 0.83 9.00
CA PHE A 129 4.28 1.18 10.27
C PHE A 129 4.44 2.70 10.45
N PHE A 130 4.83 3.41 9.38
CA PHE A 130 4.90 4.88 9.40
C PHE A 130 3.54 5.49 9.70
N PHE A 131 2.46 5.08 8.99
CA PHE A 131 1.13 5.62 9.24
C PHE A 131 0.62 5.31 10.64
N ALA A 132 0.84 4.09 11.14
CA ALA A 132 0.48 3.74 12.52
C ALA A 132 1.22 4.61 13.55
N ALA A 133 2.53 4.82 13.34
CA ALA A 133 3.32 5.68 14.21
C ALA A 133 2.90 7.16 14.11
N LEU A 134 2.61 7.65 12.90
CA LEU A 134 2.16 9.01 12.65
C LEU A 134 0.89 9.34 13.45
N PHE A 135 -0.13 8.49 13.36
CA PHE A 135 -1.42 8.74 14.03
C PHE A 135 -1.40 8.49 15.54
N VAL A 136 -0.44 7.73 16.08
CA VAL A 136 -0.33 7.45 17.52
C VAL A 136 0.70 8.34 18.21
N LEU A 137 1.82 8.62 17.55
CA LEU A 137 2.98 9.28 18.15
C LEU A 137 3.28 10.65 17.51
N GLY A 138 2.61 10.98 16.40
CA GLY A 138 2.93 12.14 15.58
C GLY A 138 4.07 11.89 14.57
N LEU A 139 4.49 12.95 13.88
CA LEU A 139 5.51 12.87 12.83
C LEU A 139 6.88 12.51 13.38
N ILE A 140 7.40 11.38 12.94
CA ILE A 140 8.78 10.94 13.20
C ILE A 140 9.53 10.96 11.86
N ASP A 141 10.39 11.96 11.66
CA ASP A 141 11.04 12.26 10.39
C ASP A 141 11.77 11.07 9.77
N TRP A 142 12.55 10.33 10.54
CA TRP A 142 13.31 9.20 10.00
C TRP A 142 12.40 8.04 9.54
N LEU A 143 11.24 7.83 10.18
CA LEU A 143 10.25 6.84 9.73
C LEU A 143 9.63 7.27 8.40
N PHE A 144 9.24 8.54 8.28
CA PHE A 144 8.74 9.09 7.02
C PHE A 144 9.77 8.91 5.90
N ILE A 145 11.01 9.36 6.12
CA ILE A 145 12.08 9.30 5.11
C ILE A 145 12.34 7.84 4.70
N THR A 146 12.36 6.91 5.64
CA THR A 146 12.54 5.49 5.35
C THR A 146 11.38 4.94 4.51
N ALA A 147 10.14 5.20 4.91
CA ALA A 147 8.95 4.72 4.21
C ALA A 147 8.86 5.29 2.78
N ILE A 148 9.16 6.59 2.60
CA ILE A 148 9.09 7.23 1.28
C ILE A 148 10.22 6.76 0.35
N ILE A 149 11.45 6.59 0.85
CA ILE A 149 12.58 6.07 0.06
C ILE A 149 12.26 4.65 -0.42
N LEU A 150 11.80 3.78 0.48
CA LEU A 150 11.42 2.41 0.11
C LEU A 150 10.27 2.41 -0.91
N GLY A 151 9.30 3.31 -0.76
CA GLY A 151 8.22 3.50 -1.72
C GLY A 151 8.74 3.92 -3.09
N VAL A 152 9.57 4.96 -3.17
CA VAL A 152 10.17 5.44 -4.42
C VAL A 152 10.99 4.35 -5.12
N LEU A 153 11.83 3.63 -4.37
CA LEU A 153 12.64 2.53 -4.93
C LEU A 153 11.74 1.42 -5.49
N THR A 154 10.65 1.13 -4.80
CA THR A 154 9.67 0.14 -5.25
C THR A 154 8.98 0.58 -6.55
N GLU A 155 8.52 1.83 -6.64
CA GLU A 155 7.89 2.34 -7.87
C GLU A 155 8.85 2.31 -9.05
N LEU A 156 10.13 2.66 -8.85
CA LEU A 156 11.16 2.56 -9.89
C LEU A 156 11.38 1.11 -10.33
N GLU A 157 11.41 0.15 -9.40
CA GLU A 157 11.52 -1.28 -9.72
C GLU A 157 10.29 -1.76 -10.51
N LEU A 158 9.08 -1.36 -10.11
CA LEU A 158 7.84 -1.71 -10.82
C LEU A 158 7.78 -1.11 -12.23
N ILE A 159 8.23 0.13 -12.40
CA ILE A 159 8.37 0.75 -13.73
C ILE A 159 9.33 -0.09 -14.59
N ALA A 160 10.49 -0.45 -14.06
CA ALA A 160 11.46 -1.26 -14.78
C ALA A 160 10.90 -2.66 -15.13
N LEU A 161 10.19 -3.32 -14.21
CA LEU A 161 9.52 -4.60 -14.46
C LEU A 161 8.46 -4.49 -15.56
N ASN A 162 7.69 -3.39 -15.61
CA ASN A 162 6.73 -3.16 -16.69
C ASN A 162 7.40 -3.08 -18.07
N PHE A 163 8.66 -2.62 -18.18
CA PHE A 163 9.40 -2.59 -19.44
C PHE A 163 10.09 -3.90 -19.79
N VAL A 164 10.58 -4.63 -18.82
CA VAL A 164 11.36 -5.86 -19.01
C VAL A 164 10.48 -7.09 -19.22
N CYS A 165 9.29 -7.14 -18.59
CA CYS A 165 8.38 -8.28 -18.67
C CYS A 165 7.33 -8.06 -19.78
N ASP A 166 7.15 -9.06 -20.64
CA ASP A 166 6.13 -9.02 -21.70
C ASP A 166 4.70 -9.23 -21.15
N ARG A 167 4.57 -9.89 -20.01
CA ARG A 167 3.31 -10.11 -19.30
C ARG A 167 3.50 -9.95 -17.80
N PRO A 168 2.47 -9.46 -17.09
CA PRO A 168 2.52 -9.40 -15.63
C PRO A 168 2.70 -10.78 -15.03
N VAL A 169 3.77 -10.97 -14.27
CA VAL A 169 4.06 -12.23 -13.59
C VAL A 169 3.74 -12.06 -12.10
N LYS A 170 2.78 -12.83 -11.60
CA LYS A 170 2.48 -12.89 -10.16
C LYS A 170 3.68 -13.48 -9.41
N ASN A 171 4.05 -12.87 -8.29
CA ASN A 171 5.14 -13.33 -7.40
C ASN A 171 6.56 -13.27 -8.00
N VAL A 172 6.88 -12.21 -8.75
CA VAL A 172 8.27 -11.93 -9.14
C VAL A 172 9.06 -11.55 -7.88
N LYS A 173 10.17 -12.25 -7.63
CA LYS A 173 11.03 -11.92 -6.47
C LYS A 173 11.65 -10.52 -6.58
N GLY A 174 11.76 -9.98 -7.80
CA GLY A 174 12.32 -8.67 -8.14
C GLY A 174 12.99 -8.71 -9.49
N ILE A 175 13.34 -7.54 -10.04
CA ILE A 175 13.95 -7.40 -11.38
C ILE A 175 15.25 -8.21 -11.53
N TYR A 176 16.09 -8.24 -10.50
CA TYR A 176 17.34 -8.99 -10.51
C TYR A 176 17.12 -10.50 -10.76
N TRP A 177 16.16 -11.10 -10.05
CA TRP A 177 15.86 -12.53 -10.20
C TRP A 177 15.21 -12.84 -11.54
N TYR A 178 14.36 -11.93 -12.04
CA TYR A 178 13.74 -12.08 -13.36
C TYR A 178 14.79 -12.08 -14.48
N LEU A 179 15.71 -11.13 -14.48
CA LEU A 179 16.78 -11.06 -15.48
C LEU A 179 17.70 -12.27 -15.42
N LYS A 180 18.03 -12.76 -14.22
CA LYS A 180 18.84 -13.97 -14.05
C LYS A 180 18.16 -15.23 -14.61
N GLN A 181 16.85 -15.35 -14.49
CA GLN A 181 16.09 -16.47 -15.08
C GLN A 181 15.99 -16.40 -16.60
N LYS A 182 15.99 -15.20 -17.17
CA LYS A 182 15.90 -15.00 -18.64
C LYS A 182 17.27 -15.17 -19.34
N GLY A 183 18.37 -15.06 -18.59
CA GLY A 183 19.74 -15.19 -19.10
C GLY A 183 20.33 -16.60 -19.02
N ASN A 184 19.65 -17.56 -18.39
CA ASN A 184 19.94 -19.00 -18.40
C ASN A 184 18.96 -19.74 -19.30
#